data_67e8b1006b6818af36aef74af6870c73
#
_entry.id   67e8b1006b6818af36aef74af6870c73
#
_cell.length_a   1.000
_cell.length_b   1.000
_cell.length_c   1.000
_cell.angle_alpha   90.00
_cell.angle_beta   90.00
_cell.angle_gamma   90.00
#
_symmetry.space_group_name_H-M   'P 1'
#
loop_
_entity.id
_entity.type
_entity.pdbx_description
1 polymer ?
#
loop_
_entity_poly.entity_id
_entity_poly.type
_entity_poly.pdbx_seq_one_letter_code
_entity_poly.pdbx_strand_id
1 'polypeptide(L)'
;MKHLKLFLAIAGLTLCLTAGAQSQDAMRLNEYLVVNTDDFQDDFGQQNAWIELFNSSYGTVDIAGCFLSDDPANLKKYAIPGGDLMTKVKPRQHILFWADNQPYRGTFHVSFDLANAKEIIFTKGDGKTIIDRIPVRHDLGENVAFGRLEDGIGSTDGSGDGWAVMDRTSPSTNNTLVDKAAKPDRMKEIDPYGWILALTAMSVVFLALILLYFIFKAIGNANIRAGKKRSAASSGTDVKQSAYGEVPGEVYAAIATAMHLYQQDDENHDEESFVVTLHHTDRTYSPWSSKIYTLRQTPQVNKRR
;
A
#
# COMPACT_ATOMS: atom_id res chain seq x y z
N MET A 1 32.23 20.74 -2.59
CA MET A 1 30.77 20.76 -2.42
C MET A 1 30.00 20.93 -3.76
N LYS A 2 30.42 21.79 -4.68
CA LYS A 2 29.76 21.98 -5.99
C LYS A 2 29.77 20.71 -6.85
N HIS A 3 30.89 19.99 -6.92
CA HIS A 3 31.01 18.74 -7.69
C HIS A 3 30.18 17.58 -7.11
N LEU A 4 30.01 17.49 -5.80
CA LEU A 4 29.17 16.49 -5.16
C LEU A 4 27.68 16.72 -5.45
N LYS A 5 27.24 18.00 -5.46
CA LYS A 5 25.86 18.35 -5.85
C LYS A 5 25.58 18.06 -7.33
N LEU A 6 26.55 18.30 -8.20
CA LEU A 6 26.44 17.99 -9.62
C LEU A 6 26.39 16.47 -9.85
N PHE A 7 27.20 15.70 -9.14
CA PHE A 7 27.21 14.23 -9.22
C PHE A 7 25.88 13.64 -8.73
N LEU A 8 25.33 14.13 -7.63
CA LEU A 8 24.01 13.73 -7.12
C LEU A 8 22.87 14.11 -8.07
N ALA A 9 22.95 15.29 -8.73
CA ALA A 9 21.96 15.70 -9.71
C ALA A 9 22.01 14.82 -10.98
N ILE A 10 23.21 14.47 -11.46
CA ILE A 10 23.39 13.59 -12.61
C ILE A 10 22.97 12.15 -12.27
N ALA A 11 23.30 11.64 -11.07
CA ALA A 11 22.86 10.34 -10.59
C ALA A 11 21.32 10.27 -10.43
N GLY A 12 20.68 11.34 -9.96
CA GLY A 12 19.22 11.45 -9.91
C GLY A 12 18.58 11.50 -11.29
N LEU A 13 19.21 12.18 -12.25
CA LEU A 13 18.71 12.27 -13.62
C LEU A 13 18.83 10.94 -14.36
N THR A 14 19.90 10.17 -14.13
CA THR A 14 20.06 8.83 -14.73
C THR A 14 19.09 7.81 -14.16
N LEU A 15 18.68 7.93 -12.88
CA LEU A 15 17.65 7.06 -12.29
C LEU A 15 16.26 7.30 -12.90
N CYS A 16 15.95 8.52 -13.32
CA CYS A 16 14.66 8.84 -13.96
C CYS A 16 14.55 8.34 -15.42
N LEU A 17 15.65 8.04 -16.09
CA LEU A 17 15.64 7.60 -17.50
C LEU A 17 15.30 6.11 -17.67
N THR A 18 15.20 5.33 -16.61
CA THR A 18 14.83 3.90 -16.65
C THR A 18 13.33 3.64 -16.47
N ALA A 19 12.49 4.69 -16.47
CA ALA A 19 11.05 4.51 -16.62
C ALA A 19 10.76 4.08 -18.08
N GLY A 20 11.17 2.85 -18.42
CA GLY A 20 10.80 2.22 -19.69
C GLY A 20 9.28 2.19 -19.77
N ALA A 21 8.73 2.66 -20.89
CA ALA A 21 7.33 2.43 -21.23
C ALA A 21 7.06 0.94 -21.06
N GLN A 22 6.10 0.59 -20.19
CA GLN A 22 5.87 -0.81 -19.86
C GLN A 22 5.35 -1.52 -21.08
N SER A 23 6.14 -2.48 -21.52
CA SER A 23 5.93 -3.17 -22.78
C SER A 23 4.77 -4.15 -22.63
N GLN A 24 3.97 -4.29 -23.69
CA GLN A 24 2.96 -5.32 -23.84
C GLN A 24 3.56 -6.73 -23.65
N ASP A 25 4.88 -6.87 -23.77
CA ASP A 25 5.62 -8.13 -23.55
C ASP A 25 5.53 -8.63 -22.09
N ALA A 26 5.00 -7.85 -21.18
CA ALA A 26 4.75 -8.26 -19.79
C ALA A 26 3.40 -8.97 -19.60
N MET A 27 2.55 -8.94 -20.60
CA MET A 27 1.27 -9.67 -20.53
C MET A 27 1.50 -11.16 -20.79
N ARG A 28 0.74 -11.99 -20.09
CA ARG A 28 0.79 -13.45 -20.21
C ARG A 28 -0.61 -14.02 -20.30
N LEU A 29 -0.79 -15.05 -21.13
CA LEU A 29 -1.92 -15.95 -20.99
C LEU A 29 -1.79 -16.66 -19.65
N ASN A 30 -2.83 -16.67 -18.83
CA ASN A 30 -2.77 -17.16 -17.46
C ASN A 30 -3.64 -18.40 -17.22
N GLU A 31 -4.85 -18.37 -17.70
CA GLU A 31 -5.83 -19.44 -17.55
C GLU A 31 -6.83 -19.40 -18.70
N TYR A 32 -7.42 -20.54 -19.05
CA TYR A 32 -8.54 -20.59 -19.96
C TYR A 32 -9.50 -21.74 -19.62
N LEU A 33 -10.77 -21.56 -19.93
CA LEU A 33 -11.84 -22.55 -19.80
C LEU A 33 -12.53 -22.76 -21.13
N VAL A 34 -12.57 -23.99 -21.60
CA VAL A 34 -13.22 -24.35 -22.91
C VAL A 34 -14.71 -24.58 -22.73
N VAL A 35 -15.10 -25.39 -21.76
CA VAL A 35 -16.49 -25.78 -21.54
C VAL A 35 -16.97 -25.21 -20.21
N ASN A 36 -17.74 -24.15 -20.29
CA ASN A 36 -18.33 -23.47 -19.14
C ASN A 36 -19.82 -23.79 -19.07
N THR A 37 -20.25 -24.53 -18.06
CA THR A 37 -21.65 -24.89 -17.85
C THR A 37 -22.23 -24.32 -16.56
N ASP A 38 -21.42 -24.12 -15.53
CA ASP A 38 -21.86 -23.62 -14.21
C ASP A 38 -20.72 -22.86 -13.48
N ASP A 39 -19.89 -22.15 -14.24
CA ASP A 39 -18.80 -21.34 -13.70
C ASP A 39 -19.12 -19.85 -13.87
N PHE A 40 -18.12 -19.01 -14.01
CA PHE A 40 -18.21 -17.57 -14.11
C PHE A 40 -19.05 -17.13 -15.34
N GLN A 41 -19.93 -16.14 -15.15
CA GLN A 41 -20.83 -15.63 -16.19
C GLN A 41 -20.31 -14.31 -16.77
N ASP A 42 -20.62 -14.08 -18.05
CA ASP A 42 -20.36 -12.82 -18.72
C ASP A 42 -21.31 -11.70 -18.22
N ASP A 43 -21.11 -10.47 -18.72
CA ASP A 43 -21.93 -9.30 -18.40
C ASP A 43 -23.40 -9.45 -18.83
N PHE A 44 -23.72 -10.47 -19.66
CA PHE A 44 -25.06 -10.80 -20.13
C PHE A 44 -25.68 -12.00 -19.39
N GLY A 45 -24.97 -12.52 -18.37
CA GLY A 45 -25.39 -13.67 -17.58
C GLY A 45 -25.28 -15.00 -18.32
N GLN A 46 -24.39 -15.09 -19.33
CA GLN A 46 -24.16 -16.32 -20.10
C GLN A 46 -22.85 -16.97 -19.67
N GLN A 47 -22.85 -18.29 -19.70
CA GLN A 47 -21.69 -19.12 -19.38
C GLN A 47 -20.95 -19.43 -20.67
N ASN A 48 -20.03 -18.57 -21.04
CA ASN A 48 -19.20 -18.70 -22.23
C ASN A 48 -17.81 -19.21 -21.88
N ALA A 49 -17.13 -19.83 -22.84
CA ALA A 49 -15.69 -20.07 -22.72
C ALA A 49 -14.94 -18.79 -22.52
N TRP A 50 -13.86 -18.84 -21.78
CA TRP A 50 -13.09 -17.61 -21.47
C TRP A 50 -11.56 -17.83 -21.47
N ILE A 51 -10.86 -16.74 -21.66
CA ILE A 51 -9.39 -16.65 -21.69
C ILE A 51 -8.98 -15.54 -20.71
N GLU A 52 -8.04 -15.82 -19.85
CA GLU A 52 -7.50 -14.84 -18.93
C GLU A 52 -6.08 -14.42 -19.32
N LEU A 53 -5.84 -13.12 -19.31
CA LEU A 53 -4.52 -12.53 -19.41
C LEU A 53 -4.11 -11.93 -18.07
N PHE A 54 -2.84 -12.01 -17.74
CA PHE A 54 -2.22 -11.50 -16.53
C PHE A 54 -1.11 -10.50 -16.83
N ASN A 55 -1.09 -9.39 -16.13
CA ASN A 55 0.02 -8.44 -16.18
C ASN A 55 1.11 -8.85 -15.19
N SER A 56 2.17 -9.46 -15.67
CA SER A 56 3.28 -9.91 -14.83
C SER A 56 4.20 -8.78 -14.33
N SER A 57 4.00 -7.55 -14.83
CA SER A 57 4.83 -6.39 -14.47
C SER A 57 4.32 -5.65 -13.23
N TYR A 58 5.15 -4.72 -12.75
CA TYR A 58 4.82 -3.82 -11.64
C TYR A 58 4.25 -2.47 -12.10
N GLY A 59 3.84 -2.35 -13.34
CA GLY A 59 3.22 -1.17 -13.87
C GLY A 59 2.02 -1.47 -14.75
N THR A 60 1.28 -0.43 -15.10
CA THR A 60 0.10 -0.56 -15.96
C THR A 60 0.51 -0.81 -17.40
N VAL A 61 -0.05 -1.84 -18.02
CA VAL A 61 0.16 -2.18 -19.43
C VAL A 61 -1.13 -1.94 -20.20
N ASP A 62 -1.04 -1.21 -21.32
CA ASP A 62 -2.16 -1.01 -22.24
C ASP A 62 -2.12 -2.08 -23.33
N ILE A 63 -3.14 -2.92 -23.37
CA ILE A 63 -3.29 -4.00 -24.36
C ILE A 63 -4.11 -3.57 -25.58
N ALA A 64 -4.55 -2.32 -25.63
CA ALA A 64 -5.24 -1.79 -26.80
C ALA A 64 -4.38 -1.95 -28.07
N GLY A 65 -5.00 -2.44 -29.15
CA GLY A 65 -4.31 -2.72 -30.40
C GLY A 65 -3.52 -4.04 -30.44
N CYS A 66 -3.41 -4.78 -29.33
CA CYS A 66 -2.94 -6.16 -29.35
C CYS A 66 -3.97 -7.08 -30.01
N PHE A 67 -3.58 -8.30 -30.30
CA PHE A 67 -4.45 -9.27 -30.95
C PHE A 67 -4.55 -10.56 -30.17
N LEU A 68 -5.75 -11.15 -30.19
CA LEU A 68 -6.00 -12.52 -29.76
C LEU A 68 -6.41 -13.35 -30.96
N SER A 69 -5.93 -14.58 -31.03
CA SER A 69 -6.27 -15.50 -32.11
C SER A 69 -6.29 -16.96 -31.62
N ASP A 70 -7.10 -17.76 -32.26
CA ASP A 70 -7.16 -19.22 -32.14
C ASP A 70 -6.49 -19.95 -33.32
N ASP A 71 -5.98 -19.19 -34.30
CA ASP A 71 -5.39 -19.72 -35.54
C ASP A 71 -3.98 -19.13 -35.77
N PRO A 72 -2.94 -19.98 -35.78
CA PRO A 72 -1.58 -19.53 -36.06
C PRO A 72 -1.37 -18.93 -37.46
N ALA A 73 -2.28 -19.25 -38.42
CA ALA A 73 -2.22 -18.67 -39.77
C ALA A 73 -2.76 -17.24 -39.81
N ASN A 74 -3.57 -16.83 -38.81
CA ASN A 74 -4.17 -15.50 -38.72
C ASN A 74 -3.99 -14.89 -37.35
N LEU A 75 -2.82 -14.36 -37.03
CA LEU A 75 -2.47 -13.73 -35.75
C LEU A 75 -3.31 -12.49 -35.39
N LYS A 76 -4.05 -11.93 -36.37
CA LYS A 76 -4.84 -10.70 -36.21
C LYS A 76 -6.35 -10.96 -36.18
N LYS A 77 -6.78 -12.16 -35.77
CA LYS A 77 -8.19 -12.55 -35.85
C LYS A 77 -9.10 -11.65 -35.03
N TYR A 78 -8.72 -11.33 -33.81
CA TYR A 78 -9.41 -10.38 -32.98
C TYR A 78 -8.45 -9.24 -32.54
N ALA A 79 -8.74 -8.01 -32.94
CA ALA A 79 -8.01 -6.83 -32.51
C ALA A 79 -8.68 -6.25 -31.27
N ILE A 80 -7.97 -6.11 -30.17
CA ILE A 80 -8.48 -5.50 -28.95
C ILE A 80 -8.72 -4.01 -29.22
N PRO A 81 -9.99 -3.52 -29.13
CA PRO A 81 -10.31 -2.14 -29.45
C PRO A 81 -9.60 -1.14 -28.50
N GLY A 82 -9.23 0.01 -29.03
CA GLY A 82 -8.74 1.13 -28.24
C GLY A 82 -9.89 1.98 -27.70
N GLY A 83 -9.61 2.71 -26.63
CA GLY A 83 -10.56 3.67 -26.04
C GLY A 83 -11.29 3.18 -24.81
N ASP A 84 -11.27 1.89 -24.53
CA ASP A 84 -11.76 1.35 -23.27
C ASP A 84 -10.70 1.52 -22.16
N LEU A 85 -11.11 2.04 -21.01
CA LEU A 85 -10.21 2.21 -19.85
C LEU A 85 -9.77 0.86 -19.25
N MET A 86 -10.57 -0.18 -19.43
CA MET A 86 -10.29 -1.52 -18.91
C MET A 86 -9.14 -2.21 -19.66
N THR A 87 -8.79 -1.77 -20.89
CA THR A 87 -7.61 -2.28 -21.60
C THR A 87 -6.29 -1.90 -20.94
N LYS A 88 -6.32 -0.95 -19.99
CA LYS A 88 -5.17 -0.58 -19.17
C LYS A 88 -5.08 -1.47 -17.93
N VAL A 89 -4.46 -2.61 -18.10
CA VAL A 89 -4.33 -3.61 -17.03
C VAL A 89 -3.33 -3.15 -15.99
N LYS A 90 -3.78 -2.99 -14.75
CA LYS A 90 -2.95 -2.56 -13.62
C LYS A 90 -1.88 -3.61 -13.27
N PRO A 91 -0.83 -3.23 -12.51
CA PRO A 91 0.20 -4.16 -12.06
C PRO A 91 -0.39 -5.39 -11.36
N ARG A 92 0.07 -6.58 -11.75
CA ARG A 92 -0.32 -7.85 -11.13
C ARG A 92 -1.84 -8.08 -11.11
N GLN A 93 -2.54 -7.59 -12.12
CA GLN A 93 -3.98 -7.76 -12.30
C GLN A 93 -4.27 -8.65 -13.51
N HIS A 94 -5.43 -9.24 -13.46
CA HIS A 94 -5.98 -10.13 -14.49
C HIS A 94 -7.00 -9.38 -15.34
N ILE A 95 -7.20 -9.84 -16.55
CA ILE A 95 -8.27 -9.38 -17.43
C ILE A 95 -8.82 -10.58 -18.21
N LEU A 96 -10.14 -10.67 -18.28
CA LEU A 96 -10.86 -11.80 -18.86
C LEU A 96 -11.40 -11.44 -20.24
N PHE A 97 -11.32 -12.37 -21.16
CA PHE A 97 -11.93 -12.31 -22.49
C PHE A 97 -12.87 -13.49 -22.69
N TRP A 98 -14.07 -13.20 -23.16
CA TRP A 98 -15.10 -14.18 -23.47
C TRP A 98 -14.93 -14.69 -24.90
N ALA A 99 -14.76 -16.00 -25.08
CA ALA A 99 -14.59 -16.62 -26.37
C ALA A 99 -15.95 -17.17 -26.89
N ASP A 100 -16.86 -16.25 -27.18
CA ASP A 100 -18.25 -16.51 -27.59
C ASP A 100 -18.52 -16.18 -29.06
N ASN A 101 -17.49 -15.78 -29.80
CA ASN A 101 -17.59 -15.35 -31.20
C ASN A 101 -18.60 -14.19 -31.41
N GLN A 102 -18.75 -13.32 -30.44
CA GLN A 102 -19.70 -12.19 -30.46
C GLN A 102 -19.05 -10.85 -30.16
N PRO A 103 -18.10 -10.37 -30.99
CA PRO A 103 -17.31 -9.17 -30.73
C PRO A 103 -18.14 -7.86 -30.66
N TYR A 104 -19.41 -7.91 -31.13
CA TYR A 104 -20.33 -6.78 -31.03
C TYR A 104 -20.85 -6.54 -29.60
N ARG A 105 -20.66 -7.50 -28.68
CA ARG A 105 -21.09 -7.36 -27.27
C ARG A 105 -20.18 -6.47 -26.45
N GLY A 106 -18.93 -6.30 -26.86
CA GLY A 106 -18.00 -5.42 -26.15
C GLY A 106 -16.53 -5.75 -26.38
N THR A 107 -15.65 -4.96 -25.80
CA THR A 107 -14.20 -5.07 -25.94
C THR A 107 -13.63 -6.42 -25.49
N PHE A 108 -14.32 -7.11 -24.61
CA PHE A 108 -13.84 -8.37 -24.01
C PHE A 108 -14.53 -9.61 -24.57
N HIS A 109 -15.31 -9.48 -25.65
CA HIS A 109 -15.91 -10.58 -26.41
C HIS A 109 -15.15 -10.77 -27.71
N VAL A 110 -14.43 -11.91 -27.83
CA VAL A 110 -13.59 -12.15 -29.01
C VAL A 110 -14.38 -12.71 -30.18
N SER A 111 -13.81 -12.63 -31.39
CA SER A 111 -14.43 -13.04 -32.65
C SER A 111 -14.21 -14.54 -32.98
N PHE A 112 -14.01 -15.38 -31.95
CA PHE A 112 -13.84 -16.83 -32.10
C PHE A 112 -14.32 -17.55 -30.84
N ASP A 113 -14.51 -18.84 -30.94
CA ASP A 113 -14.80 -19.74 -29.82
C ASP A 113 -13.61 -20.69 -29.57
N LEU A 114 -13.56 -21.28 -28.37
CA LEU A 114 -12.52 -22.25 -28.02
C LEU A 114 -12.88 -23.70 -28.38
N ALA A 115 -14.11 -24.00 -28.76
CA ALA A 115 -14.56 -25.37 -29.01
C ALA A 115 -13.77 -26.04 -30.12
N ASN A 116 -13.34 -25.29 -31.14
CA ASN A 116 -12.58 -25.78 -32.28
C ASN A 116 -11.18 -25.18 -32.39
N ALA A 117 -10.78 -24.37 -31.43
CA ALA A 117 -9.49 -23.70 -31.40
C ALA A 117 -8.35 -24.69 -31.23
N LYS A 118 -7.27 -24.53 -32.00
CA LYS A 118 -6.05 -25.36 -31.85
C LYS A 118 -5.14 -24.83 -30.78
N GLU A 119 -5.01 -23.52 -30.71
CA GLU A 119 -4.18 -22.82 -29.74
C GLU A 119 -4.76 -21.43 -29.45
N ILE A 120 -4.39 -20.85 -28.34
CA ILE A 120 -4.65 -19.44 -28.00
C ILE A 120 -3.36 -18.71 -28.17
N ILE A 121 -3.38 -17.61 -28.95
CA ILE A 121 -2.20 -16.80 -29.27
C ILE A 121 -2.48 -15.36 -28.91
N PHE A 122 -1.60 -14.78 -28.09
CA PHE A 122 -1.62 -13.36 -27.79
C PHE A 122 -0.46 -12.67 -28.52
N THR A 123 -0.80 -11.71 -29.37
CA THR A 123 0.13 -11.03 -30.29
C THR A 123 0.19 -9.54 -29.99
N LYS A 124 1.38 -8.98 -30.09
CA LYS A 124 1.64 -7.54 -29.88
C LYS A 124 0.92 -6.69 -30.93
N GLY A 125 0.76 -5.39 -30.63
CA GLY A 125 0.13 -4.43 -31.53
C GLY A 125 0.77 -4.28 -32.92
N ASP A 126 1.98 -4.81 -33.14
CA ASP A 126 2.61 -4.91 -34.46
C ASP A 126 1.96 -6.00 -35.34
N GLY A 127 1.18 -6.89 -34.73
CA GLY A 127 0.51 -8.00 -35.39
C GLY A 127 1.44 -9.07 -35.97
N LYS A 128 2.66 -9.16 -35.47
CA LYS A 128 3.70 -10.11 -35.90
C LYS A 128 4.38 -10.80 -34.72
N THR A 129 4.64 -10.06 -33.67
CA THR A 129 5.37 -10.57 -32.50
C THR A 129 4.41 -11.28 -31.57
N ILE A 130 4.54 -12.61 -31.48
CA ILE A 130 3.78 -13.40 -30.49
C ILE A 130 4.38 -13.14 -29.12
N ILE A 131 3.55 -12.72 -28.18
CA ILE A 131 3.92 -12.50 -26.79
C ILE A 131 3.83 -13.80 -26.00
N ASP A 132 2.73 -14.52 -26.21
CA ASP A 132 2.46 -15.77 -25.51
C ASP A 132 1.51 -16.64 -26.33
N ARG A 133 1.63 -17.97 -26.21
CA ARG A 133 0.72 -18.92 -26.84
C ARG A 133 0.63 -20.21 -26.05
N ILE A 134 -0.50 -20.92 -26.18
CA ILE A 134 -0.73 -22.20 -25.53
C ILE A 134 -1.68 -23.07 -26.41
N PRO A 135 -1.41 -24.38 -26.62
CA PRO A 135 -2.33 -25.28 -27.24
C PRO A 135 -3.61 -25.42 -26.42
N VAL A 136 -4.76 -25.45 -27.10
CA VAL A 136 -6.05 -25.71 -26.44
C VAL A 136 -6.25 -27.21 -26.23
N ARG A 137 -6.59 -27.56 -25.00
CA ARG A 137 -6.89 -28.92 -24.58
C ARG A 137 -8.41 -29.14 -24.63
N HIS A 138 -8.87 -30.06 -25.46
CA HIS A 138 -10.28 -30.43 -25.56
C HIS A 138 -10.63 -31.71 -24.79
N ASP A 139 -9.63 -32.31 -24.11
CA ASP A 139 -9.79 -33.49 -23.26
C ASP A 139 -10.19 -33.14 -21.82
N LEU A 140 -10.36 -31.85 -21.51
CA LEU A 140 -10.80 -31.37 -20.21
C LEU A 140 -12.31 -31.52 -20.05
N GLY A 141 -12.74 -31.80 -18.82
CA GLY A 141 -14.15 -31.86 -18.48
C GLY A 141 -14.83 -30.48 -18.44
N GLU A 142 -16.13 -30.49 -18.16
CA GLU A 142 -16.92 -29.27 -17.96
C GLU A 142 -16.42 -28.53 -16.71
N ASN A 143 -16.33 -27.22 -16.80
CA ASN A 143 -15.86 -26.33 -15.73
C ASN A 143 -14.44 -26.64 -15.20
N VAL A 144 -13.62 -27.26 -16.05
CA VAL A 144 -12.22 -27.57 -15.76
C VAL A 144 -11.32 -26.65 -16.59
N ALA A 145 -10.60 -25.77 -15.90
CA ALA A 145 -9.69 -24.84 -16.55
C ALA A 145 -8.28 -25.43 -16.71
N PHE A 146 -7.53 -24.87 -17.65
CA PHE A 146 -6.11 -25.11 -17.81
C PHE A 146 -5.37 -23.79 -17.61
N GLY A 147 -4.51 -23.75 -16.61
CA GLY A 147 -3.88 -22.51 -16.17
C GLY A 147 -2.43 -22.67 -15.79
N ARG A 148 -1.75 -21.55 -15.64
CA ARG A 148 -0.38 -21.52 -15.10
C ARG A 148 -0.38 -21.93 -13.63
N LEU A 149 0.62 -22.68 -13.21
CA LEU A 149 0.83 -23.07 -11.82
C LEU A 149 1.08 -21.86 -10.91
N GLU A 150 1.71 -20.84 -11.47
CA GLU A 150 1.96 -19.56 -10.82
C GLU A 150 1.75 -18.43 -11.84
N ASP A 151 1.02 -17.39 -11.46
CA ASP A 151 0.62 -16.32 -12.35
C ASP A 151 1.79 -15.71 -13.14
N GLY A 152 1.68 -15.75 -14.44
CA GLY A 152 2.65 -15.20 -15.37
C GLY A 152 3.99 -15.91 -15.45
N ILE A 153 4.18 -17.03 -14.75
CA ILE A 153 5.40 -17.84 -14.78
C ILE A 153 5.20 -19.07 -15.66
N GLY A 154 6.23 -19.49 -16.37
CA GLY A 154 6.23 -20.63 -17.26
C GLY A 154 6.53 -20.23 -18.71
N SER A 155 6.53 -21.22 -19.60
CA SER A 155 6.86 -21.02 -21.02
C SER A 155 5.82 -20.16 -21.76
N THR A 156 6.27 -19.48 -22.80
CA THR A 156 5.46 -18.63 -23.69
C THR A 156 5.49 -19.12 -25.13
N ASP A 157 6.07 -20.30 -25.37
CA ASP A 157 6.32 -20.88 -26.69
C ASP A 157 5.30 -21.94 -27.09
N GLY A 158 4.30 -22.19 -26.24
CA GLY A 158 3.28 -23.22 -26.45
C GLY A 158 3.71 -24.61 -25.98
N SER A 159 4.84 -24.77 -25.30
CA SER A 159 5.29 -26.05 -24.75
C SER A 159 4.39 -26.58 -23.62
N GLY A 160 3.63 -25.67 -22.99
CA GLY A 160 2.80 -26.00 -21.83
C GLY A 160 3.59 -26.15 -20.53
N ASP A 161 4.88 -25.83 -20.53
CA ASP A 161 5.71 -25.89 -19.32
C ASP A 161 5.22 -24.86 -18.28
N GLY A 162 5.02 -25.30 -17.03
CA GLY A 162 4.43 -24.46 -15.98
C GLY A 162 2.91 -24.31 -16.03
N TRP A 163 2.25 -25.08 -16.88
CA TRP A 163 0.79 -25.17 -16.97
C TRP A 163 0.27 -26.47 -16.37
N ALA A 164 -0.91 -26.44 -15.79
CA ALA A 164 -1.58 -27.61 -15.23
C ALA A 164 -3.10 -27.52 -15.39
N VAL A 165 -3.74 -28.67 -15.24
CA VAL A 165 -5.18 -28.74 -15.06
C VAL A 165 -5.50 -28.19 -13.67
N MET A 166 -6.41 -27.24 -13.60
CA MET A 166 -6.78 -26.57 -12.35
C MET A 166 -7.91 -27.35 -11.68
N ASP A 167 -7.76 -27.63 -10.39
CA ASP A 167 -8.83 -28.25 -9.60
C ASP A 167 -10.05 -27.35 -9.46
N ARG A 168 -9.85 -26.06 -9.59
CA ARG A 168 -10.88 -25.01 -9.61
C ARG A 168 -10.48 -23.91 -10.58
N THR A 169 -11.47 -23.33 -11.21
CA THR A 169 -11.29 -22.10 -11.99
C THR A 169 -10.99 -20.93 -11.07
N SER A 170 -10.16 -19.99 -11.53
CA SER A 170 -9.76 -18.80 -10.76
C SER A 170 -9.90 -17.49 -11.55
N PRO A 171 -11.06 -17.24 -12.22
CA PRO A 171 -11.24 -16.07 -13.06
C PRO A 171 -11.03 -14.79 -12.27
N SER A 172 -10.18 -13.90 -12.79
CA SER A 172 -9.81 -12.60 -12.18
C SER A 172 -9.12 -12.67 -10.81
N THR A 173 -8.62 -13.84 -10.44
CA THR A 173 -7.86 -14.06 -9.20
C THR A 173 -6.58 -14.85 -9.48
N ASN A 174 -5.69 -14.88 -8.50
CA ASN A 174 -4.44 -15.62 -8.67
C ASN A 174 -4.69 -17.12 -8.78
N ASN A 175 -4.02 -17.76 -9.74
CA ASN A 175 -4.04 -19.21 -9.87
C ASN A 175 -3.47 -19.86 -8.63
N THR A 176 -4.23 -20.74 -8.01
CA THR A 176 -3.77 -21.49 -6.85
C THR A 176 -4.27 -22.92 -7.00
N LEU A 177 -3.34 -23.88 -7.15
CA LEU A 177 -3.68 -25.31 -7.11
C LEU A 177 -4.20 -25.77 -5.75
N VAL A 178 -3.89 -25.03 -4.72
CA VAL A 178 -4.34 -25.28 -3.35
C VAL A 178 -4.84 -23.96 -2.79
N ASP A 179 -6.04 -23.94 -2.27
CA ASP A 179 -6.53 -22.82 -1.47
C ASP A 179 -5.51 -22.54 -0.38
N LYS A 180 -4.69 -21.52 -0.56
CA LYS A 180 -3.82 -21.06 0.51
C LYS A 180 -4.74 -20.62 1.64
N ALA A 181 -4.65 -21.31 2.78
CA ALA A 181 -5.40 -20.94 3.96
C ALA A 181 -5.39 -19.42 4.16
N ALA A 182 -6.54 -18.85 4.45
CA ALA A 182 -6.67 -17.40 4.62
C ALA A 182 -5.56 -16.88 5.54
N LYS A 183 -5.03 -15.68 5.26
CA LYS A 183 -3.94 -15.11 6.07
C LYS A 183 -4.15 -15.21 7.58
N PRO A 184 -5.38 -15.05 8.12
CA PRO A 184 -5.67 -15.28 9.54
C PRO A 184 -5.43 -16.71 9.99
N ASP A 185 -5.76 -17.72 9.17
CA ASP A 185 -5.62 -19.13 9.54
C ASP A 185 -4.15 -19.57 9.51
N ARG A 186 -3.38 -19.09 8.53
CA ARG A 186 -1.91 -19.25 8.53
C ARG A 186 -1.27 -18.59 9.74
N MET A 187 -1.79 -17.42 10.16
CA MET A 187 -1.28 -16.74 11.34
C MET A 187 -1.58 -17.54 12.62
N LYS A 188 -2.76 -18.14 12.72
CA LYS A 188 -3.09 -19.05 13.84
C LYS A 188 -2.22 -20.29 13.89
N GLU A 189 -1.82 -20.82 12.73
CA GLU A 189 -0.91 -21.97 12.64
C GLU A 189 0.50 -21.61 13.08
N ILE A 190 1.02 -20.43 12.67
CA ILE A 190 2.38 -19.96 12.99
C ILE A 190 2.46 -19.44 14.43
N ASP A 191 1.42 -18.72 14.89
CA ASP A 191 1.37 -18.09 16.22
C ASP A 191 0.01 -18.29 16.88
N PRO A 192 -0.28 -19.51 17.39
CA PRO A 192 -1.56 -19.86 18.00
C PRO A 192 -1.94 -18.97 19.17
N TYR A 193 -0.97 -18.42 19.88
CA TYR A 193 -1.15 -17.63 21.10
C TYR A 193 -0.87 -16.12 20.91
N GLY A 194 -0.48 -15.69 19.72
CA GLY A 194 -0.16 -14.30 19.46
C GLY A 194 1.16 -13.79 20.07
N TRP A 195 2.02 -14.69 20.56
CA TRP A 195 3.29 -14.32 21.19
C TRP A 195 4.26 -13.62 20.25
N ILE A 196 4.37 -14.13 19.03
CA ILE A 196 5.27 -13.56 18.00
C ILE A 196 4.78 -12.16 17.63
N LEU A 197 3.47 -12.02 17.45
CA LEU A 197 2.85 -10.73 17.14
C LEU A 197 3.05 -9.73 18.28
N ALA A 198 2.83 -10.14 19.53
CA ALA A 198 3.03 -9.29 20.70
C ALA A 198 4.50 -8.85 20.85
N LEU A 199 5.43 -9.79 20.70
CA LEU A 199 6.86 -9.52 20.84
C LEU A 199 7.39 -8.62 19.72
N THR A 200 6.92 -8.80 18.50
CA THR A 200 7.28 -7.91 17.37
C THR A 200 6.72 -6.50 17.57
N ALA A 201 5.47 -6.37 18.01
CA ALA A 201 4.88 -5.07 18.31
C ALA A 201 5.62 -4.32 19.42
N MET A 202 5.95 -5.02 20.53
CA MET A 202 6.75 -4.43 21.61
C MET A 202 8.15 -4.03 21.14
N SER A 203 8.83 -4.88 20.37
CA SER A 203 10.19 -4.59 19.88
C SER A 203 10.23 -3.37 18.98
N VAL A 204 9.23 -3.16 18.11
CA VAL A 204 9.12 -1.96 17.26
C VAL A 204 8.96 -0.71 18.11
N VAL A 205 8.12 -0.74 19.16
CA VAL A 205 7.93 0.40 20.07
C VAL A 205 9.23 0.71 20.83
N PHE A 206 9.89 -0.31 21.39
CA PHE A 206 11.17 -0.09 22.08
C PHE A 206 12.25 0.45 21.15
N LEU A 207 12.33 -0.05 19.92
CA LEU A 207 13.27 0.44 18.93
C LEU A 207 13.01 1.93 18.61
N ALA A 208 11.75 2.30 18.44
CA ALA A 208 11.36 3.69 18.23
C ALA A 208 11.76 4.59 19.42
N LEU A 209 11.54 4.14 20.66
CA LEU A 209 11.93 4.88 21.86
C LEU A 209 13.46 5.03 22.00
N ILE A 210 14.22 3.98 21.68
CA ILE A 210 15.69 4.02 21.68
C ILE A 210 16.19 5.02 20.63
N LEU A 211 15.61 5.02 19.44
CA LEU A 211 15.95 5.94 18.37
C LEU A 211 15.66 7.39 18.79
N LEU A 212 14.48 7.62 19.37
CA LEU A 212 14.07 8.93 19.92
C LEU A 212 15.04 9.41 21.00
N TYR A 213 15.45 8.52 21.92
CA TYR A 213 16.46 8.82 22.93
C TYR A 213 17.78 9.29 22.31
N PHE A 214 18.29 8.59 21.29
CA PHE A 214 19.53 9.00 20.61
C PHE A 214 19.38 10.35 19.90
N ILE A 215 18.23 10.63 19.28
CA ILE A 215 17.94 11.91 18.65
C ILE A 215 17.97 13.04 19.70
N PHE A 216 17.25 12.89 20.82
CA PHE A 216 17.25 13.90 21.87
C PHE A 216 18.62 14.09 22.52
N LYS A 217 19.37 13.00 22.75
CA LYS A 217 20.74 13.07 23.23
C LYS A 217 21.65 13.83 22.27
N ALA A 218 21.51 13.58 20.95
CA ALA A 218 22.29 14.32 19.95
C ALA A 218 21.94 15.82 19.92
N ILE A 219 20.66 16.16 19.96
CA ILE A 219 20.18 17.55 20.01
C ILE A 219 20.65 18.25 21.31
N GLY A 220 20.52 17.57 22.46
CA GLY A 220 21.00 18.07 23.72
C GLY A 220 22.49 18.37 23.70
N ASN A 221 23.30 17.42 23.23
CA ASN A 221 24.73 17.60 23.08
C ASN A 221 25.11 18.73 22.10
N ALA A 222 24.36 18.88 21.02
CA ALA A 222 24.57 19.96 20.05
C ALA A 222 24.29 21.33 20.67
N ASN A 223 23.20 21.45 21.44
CA ASN A 223 22.81 22.68 22.13
C ASN A 223 23.82 23.06 23.21
N ILE A 224 24.32 22.10 23.99
CA ILE A 224 25.38 22.36 25.01
C ILE A 224 26.66 22.84 24.33
N ARG A 225 27.05 22.22 23.21
CA ARG A 225 28.23 22.66 22.44
C ARG A 225 28.04 24.04 21.81
N ALA A 226 26.86 24.37 21.33
CA ALA A 226 26.53 25.69 20.81
C ALA A 226 26.53 26.74 21.90
N GLY A 227 25.99 26.42 23.09
CA GLY A 227 26.03 27.30 24.27
C GLY A 227 27.46 27.60 24.71
N LYS A 228 28.32 26.56 24.82
CA LYS A 228 29.75 26.76 25.17
C LYS A 228 30.51 27.62 24.15
N LYS A 229 30.23 27.47 22.84
CA LYS A 229 30.83 28.33 21.81
C LYS A 229 30.37 29.79 21.88
N ARG A 230 29.10 30.03 22.22
CA ARG A 230 28.58 31.41 22.41
C ARG A 230 29.16 32.08 23.65
N SER A 231 29.29 31.33 24.76
CA SER A 231 29.90 31.84 25.98
C SER A 231 31.40 32.15 25.82
N ALA A 232 32.13 31.32 25.08
CA ALA A 232 33.55 31.54 24.76
C ALA A 232 33.79 32.75 23.83
N ALA A 233 32.81 33.09 22.97
CA ALA A 233 32.88 34.25 22.06
C ALA A 233 32.50 35.57 22.76
N SER A 234 31.83 35.50 23.93
CA SER A 234 31.34 36.66 24.69
C SER A 234 32.27 37.08 25.86
N SER A 235 33.25 36.26 26.24
CA SER A 235 34.10 36.54 27.41
C SER A 235 35.57 36.63 27.00
N GLY A 236 36.03 37.84 26.74
CA GLY A 236 37.45 38.18 26.73
C GLY A 236 38.08 38.32 28.11
N THR A 237 37.70 37.53 29.10
CA THR A 237 38.31 37.50 30.43
C THR A 237 38.14 36.11 31.06
N ASP A 238 39.26 35.59 31.55
CA ASP A 238 39.38 34.30 32.26
C ASP A 238 38.49 34.27 33.50
N VAL A 239 37.25 33.78 33.36
CA VAL A 239 36.46 33.32 34.50
C VAL A 239 36.27 31.82 34.32
N LYS A 240 36.84 31.00 35.21
CA LYS A 240 36.59 29.57 35.33
C LYS A 240 35.08 29.32 35.30
N GLN A 241 34.57 28.84 34.19
CA GLN A 241 33.18 28.46 34.03
C GLN A 241 32.87 27.26 34.90
N SER A 242 32.08 27.45 35.96
CA SER A 242 31.39 26.38 36.65
C SER A 242 30.42 25.73 35.66
N ALA A 243 30.41 24.39 35.61
CA ALA A 243 29.52 23.62 34.79
C ALA A 243 28.06 24.06 35.01
N TYR A 244 27.34 24.33 33.92
CA TYR A 244 25.91 24.63 33.94
C TYR A 244 25.19 23.40 34.51
N GLY A 245 24.81 23.47 35.79
CA GLY A 245 24.12 22.34 36.47
C GLY A 245 24.39 22.25 37.96
N GLU A 246 25.48 22.84 38.47
CA GLU A 246 25.72 22.90 39.91
C GLU A 246 25.68 24.39 40.38
N VAL A 247 24.54 24.76 40.91
CA VAL A 247 24.43 25.99 41.70
C VAL A 247 25.31 25.75 42.94
N PRO A 248 26.28 26.62 43.23
CA PRO A 248 27.14 26.44 44.41
C PRO A 248 26.30 26.24 45.66
N GLY A 249 26.68 25.28 46.51
CA GLY A 249 25.94 24.98 47.73
C GLY A 249 25.70 26.21 48.62
N GLU A 250 26.57 27.21 48.51
CA GLU A 250 26.44 28.53 49.14
C GLU A 250 25.17 29.29 48.70
N VAL A 251 24.78 29.19 47.42
CA VAL A 251 23.56 29.82 46.90
C VAL A 251 22.33 29.12 47.44
N TYR A 252 22.33 27.79 47.51
CA TYR A 252 21.24 27.04 48.15
C TYR A 252 21.14 27.35 49.63
N ALA A 253 22.28 27.46 50.34
CA ALA A 253 22.31 27.84 51.75
C ALA A 253 21.77 29.27 51.93
N ALA A 254 22.15 30.21 51.08
CA ALA A 254 21.66 31.58 51.13
C ALA A 254 20.15 31.68 50.89
N ILE A 255 19.63 30.96 49.88
CA ILE A 255 18.18 30.90 49.59
C ILE A 255 17.42 30.25 50.75
N ALA A 256 17.90 29.11 51.25
CA ALA A 256 17.28 28.43 52.40
C ALA A 256 17.27 29.31 53.66
N THR A 257 18.36 30.03 53.94
CA THR A 257 18.45 30.97 55.05
C THR A 257 17.50 32.15 54.88
N ALA A 258 17.41 32.72 53.67
CA ALA A 258 16.50 33.82 53.37
C ALA A 258 15.02 33.37 53.52
N MET A 259 14.69 32.19 53.06
CA MET A 259 13.34 31.62 53.25
C MET A 259 13.02 31.33 54.71
N HIS A 260 14.01 30.83 55.47
CA HIS A 260 13.85 30.57 56.89
C HIS A 260 13.65 31.88 57.67
N LEU A 261 14.44 32.92 57.43
CA LEU A 261 14.29 34.22 58.04
C LEU A 261 12.96 34.89 57.69
N TYR A 262 12.50 34.73 56.41
CA TYR A 262 11.20 35.21 55.98
C TYR A 262 10.04 34.52 56.71
N GLN A 263 10.17 33.20 56.96
CA GLN A 263 9.17 32.43 57.72
C GLN A 263 9.20 32.69 59.24
N GLN A 264 10.31 33.15 59.76
CA GLN A 264 10.46 33.52 61.20
C GLN A 264 9.98 34.92 61.52
N ASP A 265 9.78 35.78 60.52
CA ASP A 265 9.36 37.17 60.73
C ASP A 265 7.84 37.17 60.95
N ASP A 266 7.44 37.04 62.23
CA ASP A 266 6.05 36.99 62.70
C ASP A 266 5.23 38.26 62.32
N GLU A 267 5.86 39.32 61.86
CA GLU A 267 5.20 40.57 61.42
C GLU A 267 4.69 40.44 59.94
N ASN A 268 5.11 39.42 59.19
CA ASN A 268 4.69 39.21 57.76
C ASN A 268 3.65 38.10 57.60
N HIS A 269 3.11 37.57 58.69
CA HIS A 269 1.94 36.74 58.61
C HIS A 269 0.71 37.63 58.40
N ASP A 270 0.46 37.98 57.17
CA ASP A 270 -0.87 38.46 56.81
C ASP A 270 -1.87 37.32 57.12
N GLU A 271 -2.64 37.48 58.21
CA GLU A 271 -3.83 36.67 58.49
C GLU A 271 -4.93 36.98 57.46
N GLU A 272 -4.59 36.95 56.22
CA GLU A 272 -5.61 36.93 55.17
C GLU A 272 -6.25 35.55 55.19
N SER A 273 -7.50 35.51 55.66
CA SER A 273 -8.34 34.33 55.49
C SER A 273 -8.38 33.99 54.00
N PHE A 274 -7.76 32.88 53.64
CA PHE A 274 -7.73 32.39 52.27
C PHE A 274 -9.17 32.03 51.89
N VAL A 275 -9.94 32.97 51.36
CA VAL A 275 -11.23 32.72 50.75
C VAL A 275 -10.93 32.32 49.33
N VAL A 276 -10.79 31.01 49.10
CA VAL A 276 -10.74 30.45 47.73
C VAL A 276 -12.12 30.63 47.13
N THR A 277 -12.32 31.70 46.39
CA THR A 277 -13.51 31.89 45.57
C THR A 277 -13.36 30.98 44.33
N LEU A 278 -13.83 29.77 44.43
CA LEU A 278 -13.98 28.91 43.26
C LEU A 278 -15.05 29.52 42.35
N HIS A 279 -14.63 30.32 41.38
CA HIS A 279 -15.47 30.66 40.25
C HIS A 279 -15.70 29.39 39.46
N HIS A 280 -16.81 28.70 39.72
CA HIS A 280 -17.29 27.62 38.89
C HIS A 280 -17.77 28.30 37.61
N THR A 281 -16.87 28.43 36.64
CA THR A 281 -17.27 28.81 35.28
C THR A 281 -17.92 27.55 34.70
N ASP A 282 -19.25 27.54 34.68
CA ASP A 282 -20.01 26.61 33.87
C ASP A 282 -19.57 26.76 32.41
N ARG A 283 -18.60 25.95 32.01
CA ARG A 283 -18.24 25.85 30.60
C ARG A 283 -19.39 25.22 29.85
N THR A 284 -20.33 26.04 29.43
CA THR A 284 -21.46 25.64 28.58
C THR A 284 -21.03 25.20 27.18
N TYR A 285 -19.75 25.38 26.85
CA TYR A 285 -19.21 25.02 25.55
C TYR A 285 -17.92 24.20 25.67
N SER A 286 -17.95 22.95 25.18
CA SER A 286 -16.79 22.16 24.86
C SER A 286 -16.84 21.78 23.38
N PRO A 287 -15.77 21.95 22.60
CA PRO A 287 -15.74 21.56 21.20
C PRO A 287 -16.10 20.07 20.99
N TRP A 288 -15.88 19.24 21.99
CA TRP A 288 -16.17 17.81 21.98
C TRP A 288 -17.59 17.44 22.45
N SER A 289 -18.20 18.23 23.29
CA SER A 289 -19.54 17.98 23.84
C SER A 289 -20.65 18.63 23.00
N SER A 290 -20.35 19.67 22.25
CA SER A 290 -21.34 20.41 21.45
C SER A 290 -22.07 19.53 20.43
N LYS A 291 -21.38 18.57 19.81
CA LYS A 291 -21.98 17.62 18.87
C LYS A 291 -22.95 16.62 19.54
N ILE A 292 -22.74 16.27 20.80
CA ILE A 292 -23.57 15.34 21.53
C ILE A 292 -24.90 16.02 21.92
N TYR A 293 -24.86 17.29 22.26
CA TYR A 293 -26.06 18.03 22.63
C TYR A 293 -26.94 18.37 21.42
N THR A 294 -26.36 18.69 20.28
CA THR A 294 -27.12 18.93 19.03
C THR A 294 -27.77 17.69 18.46
N LEU A 295 -27.24 16.50 18.74
CA LEU A 295 -27.81 15.21 18.31
C LEU A 295 -28.94 14.71 19.24
N ARG A 296 -29.09 15.25 20.45
CA ARG A 296 -30.13 14.88 21.40
C ARG A 296 -31.39 15.74 21.36
N GLN A 297 -31.36 16.87 20.67
CA GLN A 297 -32.52 17.73 20.49
C GLN A 297 -33.08 17.52 19.08
N THR A 298 -34.20 16.83 18.99
CA THR A 298 -35.02 16.84 17.78
C THR A 298 -35.53 18.27 17.53
N PRO A 299 -35.36 18.83 16.32
CA PRO A 299 -35.85 20.15 16.02
C PRO A 299 -37.35 20.20 16.18
N GLN A 300 -37.84 21.00 17.11
CA GLN A 300 -39.25 21.26 17.25
C GLN A 300 -39.71 22.18 16.13
N VAL A 301 -40.58 21.66 15.26
CA VAL A 301 -41.20 22.46 14.21
C VAL A 301 -42.21 23.41 14.87
N ASN A 302 -41.88 24.70 14.98
CA ASN A 302 -42.81 25.73 15.40
C ASN A 302 -43.89 25.88 14.33
N LYS A 303 -45.07 25.27 14.57
CA LYS A 303 -46.27 25.60 13.81
C LYS A 303 -46.72 27.01 14.20
N ARG A 304 -46.36 28.00 13.39
CA ARG A 304 -47.03 29.32 13.43
C ARG A 304 -48.50 29.11 13.05
N ARG A 305 -49.38 29.50 13.99
CA ARG A 305 -50.80 29.79 13.66
C ARG A 305 -50.89 31.08 12.89
#